data_370cafa13a584e828d39007453efd6d8
#
_entry.id   370cafa13a584e828d39007453efd6d8
#
_cell.length_a   1.000
_cell.length_b   1.000
_cell.length_c   1.000
_cell.angle_alpha   90.00
_cell.angle_beta   90.00
_cell.angle_gamma   90.00
#
_symmetry.space_group_name_H-M   'P 1'
#
loop_
_entity.id
_entity.type
_entity.pdbx_description
1 polymer ?
#
loop_
_entity_poly.entity_id
_entity_poly.type
_entity_poly.pdbx_seq_one_letter_code
_entity_poly.pdbx_strand_id
1 'polypeptide(L)'
;MSDPARTLIDMLSAPALGGGIRHVAEMLANLFHDKPNEAGKLVGYASKLQLGSVYKRLGYLLQRDHPDQLEMIEACRANLSAGYAKLDPALPADRLATAWRVWVPGGEMREPQP
;
A
#
# COMPACT_ATOMS: atom_id res chain seq x y z
N MET A 1 -19.33 -13.64 -2.78
CA MET A 1 -19.19 -12.25 -2.40
C MET A 1 -17.71 -11.94 -2.21
N SER A 2 -17.19 -10.92 -2.87
CA SER A 2 -15.77 -10.60 -2.75
C SER A 2 -15.51 -9.85 -1.43
N ASP A 3 -14.38 -10.16 -0.81
CA ASP A 3 -13.93 -9.47 0.38
C ASP A 3 -13.14 -8.24 -0.08
N PRO A 4 -13.59 -7.03 0.24
CA PRO A 4 -12.91 -5.82 -0.26
C PRO A 4 -11.46 -5.69 0.24
N ALA A 5 -11.18 -6.12 1.47
CA ALA A 5 -9.81 -6.05 1.98
C ALA A 5 -8.90 -7.01 1.21
N ARG A 6 -9.37 -8.22 0.96
CA ARG A 6 -8.59 -9.19 0.18
C ARG A 6 -8.35 -8.72 -1.24
N THR A 7 -9.40 -8.16 -1.87
CA THR A 7 -9.28 -7.61 -3.21
C THR A 7 -8.21 -6.52 -3.26
N LEU A 8 -8.20 -5.64 -2.26
CA LEU A 8 -7.23 -4.57 -2.20
C LEU A 8 -5.79 -5.10 -2.05
N ILE A 9 -5.61 -6.14 -1.24
CA ILE A 9 -4.30 -6.77 -1.09
C ILE A 9 -3.84 -7.39 -2.41
N ASP A 10 -4.75 -8.04 -3.15
CA ASP A 10 -4.43 -8.57 -4.47
C ASP A 10 -4.00 -7.45 -5.43
N MET A 11 -4.67 -6.30 -5.37
CA MET A 11 -4.30 -5.14 -6.19
C MET A 11 -2.93 -4.58 -5.78
N LEU A 12 -2.61 -4.61 -4.49
CA LEU A 12 -1.30 -4.16 -4.02
C LEU A 12 -0.16 -5.09 -4.48
N SER A 13 -0.47 -6.37 -4.68
CA SER A 13 0.53 -7.30 -5.22
C SER A 13 0.82 -7.05 -6.69
N ALA A 14 -0.16 -6.51 -7.43
CA ALA A 14 -0.03 -6.21 -8.86
C ALA A 14 -0.84 -4.95 -9.18
N PRO A 15 -0.33 -3.74 -8.83
CA PRO A 15 -1.12 -2.51 -8.96
C PRO A 15 -1.64 -2.23 -10.38
N ALA A 16 -0.88 -2.62 -11.40
CA ALA A 16 -1.31 -2.40 -12.79
C ALA A 16 -2.61 -3.13 -13.11
N LEU A 17 -2.84 -4.30 -12.49
CA LEU A 17 -4.07 -5.05 -12.70
C LEU A 17 -5.27 -4.41 -12.00
N GLY A 18 -5.01 -3.59 -10.98
CA GLY A 18 -6.05 -2.88 -10.24
C GLY A 18 -6.31 -1.47 -10.74
N GLY A 19 -5.85 -1.12 -11.93
CA GLY A 19 -6.05 0.21 -12.47
C GLY A 19 -4.94 1.21 -12.12
N GLY A 20 -3.83 0.72 -11.58
CA GLY A 20 -2.70 1.54 -11.18
C GLY A 20 -2.75 1.93 -9.71
N ILE A 21 -1.62 2.40 -9.22
CA ILE A 21 -1.47 2.68 -7.78
C ILE A 21 -2.38 3.82 -7.31
N ARG A 22 -2.68 4.78 -8.17
CA ARG A 22 -3.58 5.88 -7.80
C ARG A 22 -4.99 5.35 -7.51
N HIS A 23 -5.46 4.44 -8.34
CA HIS A 23 -6.76 3.81 -8.13
C HIS A 23 -6.76 2.96 -6.86
N VAL A 24 -5.67 2.23 -6.63
CA VAL A 24 -5.52 1.43 -5.41
C VAL A 24 -5.57 2.33 -4.17
N ALA A 25 -4.90 3.48 -4.21
CA ALA A 25 -4.93 4.44 -3.11
C ALA A 25 -6.34 4.97 -2.84
N GLU A 26 -7.11 5.24 -3.90
CA GLU A 26 -8.51 5.66 -3.75
C GLU A 26 -9.36 4.57 -3.12
N MET A 27 -9.18 3.34 -3.55
CA MET A 27 -9.93 2.22 -2.97
C MET A 27 -9.58 1.99 -1.51
N LEU A 28 -8.32 2.19 -1.16
CA LEU A 28 -7.89 2.11 0.23
C LEU A 28 -8.59 3.17 1.08
N ALA A 29 -8.65 4.40 0.58
CA ALA A 29 -9.34 5.48 1.29
C ALA A 29 -10.83 5.18 1.46
N ASN A 30 -11.46 4.67 0.40
CA ASN A 30 -12.87 4.30 0.47
C ASN A 30 -13.11 3.18 1.48
N LEU A 31 -12.21 2.21 1.55
CA LEU A 31 -12.33 1.12 2.50
C LEU A 31 -12.30 1.62 3.94
N PHE A 32 -11.36 2.51 4.25
CA PHE A 32 -11.29 3.09 5.59
C PHE A 32 -12.51 3.93 5.92
N HIS A 33 -13.04 4.65 4.94
CA HIS A 33 -14.19 5.49 5.14
C HIS A 33 -15.48 4.68 5.30
N ASP A 34 -15.71 3.72 4.41
CA ASP A 34 -16.98 3.01 4.32
C ASP A 34 -17.03 1.74 5.19
N LYS A 35 -15.90 1.06 5.32
CA LYS A 35 -15.84 -0.24 6.00
C LYS A 35 -14.58 -0.35 6.84
N PRO A 36 -14.46 0.44 7.91
CA PRO A 36 -13.23 0.45 8.72
C PRO A 36 -12.93 -0.92 9.35
N ASN A 37 -13.94 -1.73 9.64
CA ASN A 37 -13.71 -3.07 10.18
C ASN A 37 -13.04 -3.98 9.15
N GLU A 38 -13.40 -3.82 7.88
CA GLU A 38 -12.75 -4.58 6.80
C GLU A 38 -11.32 -4.11 6.59
N ALA A 39 -11.07 -2.81 6.72
CA ALA A 39 -9.73 -2.27 6.60
C ALA A 39 -8.77 -2.89 7.62
N GLY A 40 -9.26 -3.22 8.82
CA GLY A 40 -8.46 -3.87 9.85
C GLY A 40 -7.95 -5.25 9.47
N LYS A 41 -8.53 -5.87 8.44
CA LYS A 41 -8.11 -7.20 7.99
C LYS A 41 -6.97 -7.18 6.98
N LEU A 42 -6.58 -5.99 6.49
CA LEU A 42 -5.59 -5.86 5.42
C LEU A 42 -4.27 -6.55 5.76
N VAL A 43 -3.72 -6.28 6.94
CA VAL A 43 -2.44 -6.86 7.33
C VAL A 43 -2.52 -8.38 7.42
N GLY A 44 -3.63 -8.92 7.90
CA GLY A 44 -3.83 -10.36 7.96
C GLY A 44 -3.79 -11.02 6.59
N TYR A 45 -4.43 -10.40 5.60
CA TYR A 45 -4.40 -10.92 4.24
C TYR A 45 -3.01 -10.79 3.61
N ALA A 46 -2.32 -9.68 3.87
CA ALA A 46 -0.95 -9.48 3.41
C ALA A 46 -0.02 -10.57 3.96
N SER A 47 -0.22 -10.91 5.24
CA SER A 47 0.54 -11.96 5.88
C SER A 47 0.36 -13.32 5.19
N LYS A 48 -0.85 -13.62 4.75
CA LYS A 48 -1.13 -14.87 4.05
C LYS A 48 -0.45 -14.97 2.71
N LEU A 49 -0.31 -13.85 2.00
CA LEU A 49 0.37 -13.82 0.70
C LEU A 49 1.89 -13.88 0.83
N GLN A 50 2.43 -13.46 1.96
CA GLN A 50 3.88 -13.46 2.22
C GLN A 50 4.69 -12.72 1.14
N LEU A 51 4.13 -11.65 0.59
CA LEU A 51 4.78 -10.85 -0.44
C LEU A 51 5.30 -9.55 0.18
N GLY A 52 6.61 -9.40 0.22
CA GLY A 52 7.24 -8.23 0.79
C GLY A 52 6.83 -6.93 0.12
N SER A 53 6.60 -6.97 -1.20
CA SER A 53 6.18 -5.78 -1.94
C SER A 53 4.82 -5.25 -1.48
N VAL A 54 3.92 -6.14 -1.04
CA VAL A 54 2.62 -5.72 -0.52
C VAL A 54 2.79 -4.88 0.74
N TYR A 55 3.62 -5.33 1.67
CA TYR A 55 3.88 -4.57 2.89
C TYR A 55 4.51 -3.20 2.59
N LYS A 56 5.42 -3.15 1.65
CA LYS A 56 6.09 -1.90 1.27
C LYS A 56 5.09 -0.90 0.69
N ARG A 57 4.27 -1.35 -0.24
CA ARG A 57 3.27 -0.50 -0.88
C ARG A 57 2.17 -0.08 0.08
N LEU A 58 1.65 -1.03 0.85
CA LEU A 58 0.60 -0.74 1.83
C LEU A 58 1.10 0.23 2.90
N GLY A 59 2.28 -0.03 3.45
CA GLY A 59 2.85 0.84 4.47
C GLY A 59 3.09 2.26 3.97
N TYR A 60 3.60 2.39 2.74
CA TYR A 60 3.82 3.71 2.15
C TYR A 60 2.50 4.47 2.01
N LEU A 61 1.46 3.82 1.48
CA LEU A 61 0.16 4.46 1.30
C LEU A 61 -0.49 4.82 2.64
N LEU A 62 -0.36 3.94 3.64
CA LEU A 62 -0.89 4.23 4.96
C LEU A 62 -0.22 5.45 5.59
N GLN A 63 1.10 5.51 5.53
CA GLN A 63 1.81 6.62 6.12
C GLN A 63 1.51 7.93 5.41
N ARG A 64 1.35 7.90 4.10
CA ARG A 64 1.06 9.09 3.31
C ARG A 64 -0.38 9.58 3.50
N ASP A 65 -1.36 8.67 3.43
CA ASP A 65 -2.77 9.02 3.37
C ASP A 65 -3.52 8.76 4.67
N HIS A 66 -3.04 7.85 5.50
CA HIS A 66 -3.71 7.43 6.73
C HIS A 66 -2.70 7.32 7.88
N PRO A 67 -2.02 8.43 8.20
CA PRO A 67 -0.94 8.37 9.20
C PRO A 67 -1.41 8.05 10.62
N ASP A 68 -2.71 8.16 10.88
CA ASP A 68 -3.30 7.81 12.17
C ASP A 68 -3.45 6.30 12.38
N GLN A 69 -3.25 5.49 11.33
CA GLN A 69 -3.33 4.03 11.41
C GLN A 69 -2.01 3.44 11.91
N LEU A 70 -1.63 3.80 13.13
CA LEU A 70 -0.31 3.50 13.67
C LEU A 70 -0.04 2.00 13.81
N GLU A 71 -1.03 1.23 14.26
CA GLU A 71 -0.85 -0.21 14.43
C GLU A 71 -0.58 -0.91 13.11
N MET A 72 -1.33 -0.53 12.07
CA MET A 72 -1.14 -1.11 10.75
C MET A 72 0.19 -0.71 10.14
N ILE A 73 0.58 0.55 10.31
CA ILE A 73 1.86 1.04 9.84
C ILE A 73 3.01 0.28 10.49
N GLU A 74 2.94 0.08 11.80
CA GLU A 74 3.97 -0.65 12.53
C GLU A 74 4.02 -2.12 12.09
N ALA A 75 2.87 -2.74 11.85
CA ALA A 75 2.84 -4.11 11.37
C ALA A 75 3.48 -4.25 10.00
N CYS A 76 3.23 -3.30 9.10
CA CYS A 76 3.86 -3.29 7.78
C CYS A 76 5.38 -3.11 7.92
N ARG A 77 5.80 -2.19 8.78
CA ARG A 77 7.23 -1.92 9.00
C ARG A 77 7.95 -3.16 9.55
N ALA A 78 7.30 -3.86 10.47
CA ALA A 78 7.89 -5.06 11.08
C ALA A 78 8.06 -6.20 10.09
N ASN A 79 7.33 -6.17 8.97
CA ASN A 79 7.36 -7.23 7.96
C ASN A 79 8.08 -6.82 6.68
N LEU A 80 8.79 -5.69 6.69
CA LEU A 80 9.55 -5.26 5.52
C LEU A 80 10.68 -6.24 5.22
N SER A 81 10.77 -6.66 3.96
CA SER A 81 11.87 -7.49 3.51
C SER A 81 13.03 -6.61 3.03
N ALA A 82 14.19 -7.22 2.89
CA ALA A 82 15.33 -6.57 2.26
C ALA A 82 15.03 -6.30 0.77
N GLY A 83 15.74 -5.34 0.19
CA GLY A 83 15.54 -5.00 -1.21
C GLY A 83 14.47 -3.94 -1.40
N TYR A 84 14.27 -3.55 -2.65
CA TYR A 84 13.38 -2.44 -3.00
C TYR A 84 12.34 -2.90 -4.00
N ALA A 85 11.17 -2.25 -3.97
CA ALA A 85 10.09 -2.51 -4.91
C ALA A 85 9.61 -1.19 -5.49
N LYS A 86 8.97 -1.23 -6.66
CA LYS A 86 8.30 -0.04 -7.20
C LYS A 86 6.90 0.02 -6.63
N LEU A 87 6.45 1.25 -6.32
CA LEU A 87 5.08 1.47 -5.87
C LEU A 87 4.10 1.01 -6.96
N ASP A 88 4.40 1.35 -8.20
CA ASP A 88 3.64 0.84 -9.36
C ASP A 88 4.65 0.43 -10.43
N PRO A 89 4.78 -0.88 -10.71
CA PRO A 89 5.75 -1.33 -11.71
C PRO A 89 5.51 -0.82 -13.12
N ALA A 90 4.28 -0.37 -13.42
CA ALA A 90 3.94 0.14 -14.74
C ALA A 90 4.36 1.59 -14.93
N LEU A 91 4.75 2.29 -13.88
CA LEU A 91 5.12 3.69 -13.94
C LEU A 91 6.61 3.89 -13.71
N PRO A 92 7.22 4.89 -14.37
CA PRO A 92 8.61 5.24 -14.07
C PRO A 92 8.72 5.75 -12.63
N ALA A 93 9.79 5.39 -11.95
CA ALA A 93 9.99 5.77 -10.57
C ALA A 93 11.34 6.48 -10.44
N ASP A 94 11.32 7.72 -9.93
CA ASP A 94 12.50 8.54 -9.81
C ASP A 94 12.80 8.99 -8.38
N ARG A 95 11.96 8.62 -7.41
CA ARG A 95 12.16 8.94 -6.01
C ARG A 95 12.14 7.66 -5.18
N LEU A 96 13.00 7.61 -4.16
CA LEU A 96 13.05 6.47 -3.27
C LEU A 96 12.51 6.86 -1.89
N ALA A 97 11.43 6.20 -1.48
CA ALA A 97 10.93 6.31 -0.12
C ALA A 97 11.69 5.32 0.74
N THR A 98 12.79 5.77 1.34
CA THR A 98 13.71 4.88 2.05
C THR A 98 13.09 4.20 3.26
N ALA A 99 12.17 4.88 3.93
CA ALA A 99 11.49 4.30 5.10
C ALA A 99 10.74 3.01 4.74
N TRP A 100 10.26 2.90 3.51
CA TRP A 100 9.47 1.77 3.05
C TRP A 100 10.17 0.95 1.96
N ARG A 101 11.35 1.38 1.53
CA ARG A 101 12.11 0.72 0.46
C ARG A 101 11.30 0.60 -0.82
N VAL A 102 10.64 1.70 -1.17
CA VAL A 102 9.73 1.77 -2.32
C VAL A 102 10.17 2.88 -3.25
N TRP A 103 10.27 2.56 -4.54
CA TRP A 103 10.47 3.57 -5.58
C TRP A 103 9.13 4.14 -5.99
N VAL A 104 9.00 5.47 -5.94
CA VAL A 104 7.74 6.15 -6.21
C VAL A 104 7.84 7.04 -7.43
N PRO A 105 6.75 7.17 -8.21
CA PRO A 105 6.71 8.10 -9.35
C PRO A 105 6.66 9.54 -8.83
N GLY A 106 7.64 10.34 -9.21
CA GLY A 106 7.77 11.70 -8.69
C GLY A 106 6.65 12.63 -9.11
N GLY A 107 6.10 12.45 -10.32
CA GLY A 107 5.04 13.31 -10.84
C GLY A 107 3.64 12.86 -10.52
N GLU A 108 3.44 11.56 -10.28
CA GLU A 108 2.12 10.97 -10.12
C GLU A 108 1.66 10.89 -8.66
N MET A 109 2.60 10.67 -7.75
CA MET A 109 2.30 10.49 -6.35
C MET A 109 3.08 11.51 -5.55
N ARG A 110 2.39 12.55 -5.11
CA ARG A 110 3.02 13.58 -4.28
C ARG A 110 2.94 13.18 -2.83
N GLU A 111 4.04 13.35 -2.12
CA GLU A 111 4.03 13.18 -0.68
C GLU A 111 3.26 14.33 -0.04
N PRO A 112 2.60 14.10 1.10
CA PRO A 112 1.95 15.18 1.83
C PRO A 112 2.97 16.26 2.19
N GLN A 113 2.60 17.49 2.00
CA GLN A 113 3.47 18.59 2.39
C GLN A 113 3.47 18.72 3.91
N PRO A 114 4.63 18.94 4.50
CA PRO A 114 4.68 19.15 5.95
C PRO A 114 3.94 20.40 6.38
#